data_b026209165f0cf4c141b28ee5c09e311
#
_entry.id   b026209165f0cf4c141b28ee5c09e311
#
_cell.length_a   1.000
_cell.length_b   1.000
_cell.length_c   1.000
_cell.angle_alpha   90.00
_cell.angle_beta   90.00
_cell.angle_gamma   90.00
#
_symmetry.space_group_name_H-M   'P 1'
#
loop_
_entity.id
_entity.type
_entity.pdbx_description
1 polymer ?
#
loop_
_entity_poly.entity_id
_entity_poly.type
_entity_poly.pdbx_seq_one_letter_code
_entity_poly.pdbx_strand_id
1 'polypeptide(L)'
;KDRLLWDVQADHAENQAVISGWCNSYNNQEFSNEELKEYVANSRHKLESYLTPDARILEVGIGSGMIAMQLAPCCKTYSGCDISKIVLDKLDGMAKERKMNNLRLYPYAADEIYHIQEKFDIILMSSVTEYFSGYNYLRKVIERCIEQIDGKGVILFADIFDLDKKDSYRQSVYQ
;
A
#
# COMPACT_ATOMS: atom_id res chain seq x y z
N LYS A 1 -13.37 8.98 10.69
CA LYS A 1 -13.39 10.16 9.78
C LYS A 1 -12.65 9.83 8.49
N ASP A 2 -11.47 9.20 8.60
CA ASP A 2 -10.61 8.89 7.45
C ASP A 2 -11.18 7.76 6.58
N ARG A 3 -11.77 6.72 7.17
CA ARG A 3 -12.43 5.63 6.43
C ARG A 3 -13.50 6.14 5.46
N LEU A 4 -14.37 7.04 5.91
CA LEU A 4 -15.45 7.59 5.08
C LEU A 4 -14.91 8.39 3.89
N LEU A 5 -13.78 9.09 4.06
CA LEU A 5 -13.12 9.82 2.97
C LEU A 5 -12.67 8.88 1.85
N TRP A 6 -11.99 7.80 2.24
CA TRP A 6 -11.49 6.79 1.28
C TRP A 6 -12.61 6.01 0.60
N ASP A 7 -13.68 5.70 1.35
CA ASP A 7 -14.86 5.04 0.78
C ASP A 7 -15.55 5.90 -0.27
N VAL A 8 -15.74 7.21 -0.01
CA VAL A 8 -16.33 8.15 -0.99
C VAL A 8 -15.44 8.30 -2.22
N GLN A 9 -14.12 8.40 -2.03
CA GLN A 9 -13.17 8.54 -3.12
C GLN A 9 -13.15 7.29 -4.01
N ALA A 10 -13.15 6.12 -3.40
CA ALA A 10 -13.21 4.85 -4.13
C ALA A 10 -14.51 4.65 -4.89
N ASP A 11 -15.64 5.10 -4.37
CA ASP A 11 -16.96 4.92 -5.01
C ASP A 11 -17.08 5.68 -6.33
N HIS A 12 -16.47 6.86 -6.42
CA HIS A 12 -16.48 7.71 -7.61
C HIS A 12 -15.38 7.42 -8.63
N ALA A 13 -14.47 6.50 -8.36
CA ALA A 13 -13.32 6.25 -9.20
C ALA A 13 -13.63 5.38 -10.43
N GLU A 14 -13.27 5.87 -11.61
CA GLU A 14 -13.46 5.18 -12.89
C GLU A 14 -12.25 4.30 -13.29
N ASN A 15 -11.06 4.55 -12.75
CA ASN A 15 -9.85 3.77 -13.05
C ASN A 15 -9.09 3.33 -11.79
N GLN A 16 -8.15 2.39 -11.95
CA GLN A 16 -7.45 1.74 -10.85
C GLN A 16 -6.61 2.71 -10.02
N ALA A 17 -5.96 3.69 -10.61
CA ALA A 17 -5.14 4.68 -9.90
C ALA A 17 -6.03 5.61 -9.05
N VAL A 18 -7.16 6.04 -9.60
CA VAL A 18 -8.11 6.95 -8.95
C VAL A 18 -8.89 6.26 -7.83
N ILE A 19 -9.05 4.92 -7.85
CA ILE A 19 -9.68 4.17 -6.74
C ILE A 19 -9.00 4.48 -5.40
N SER A 20 -7.68 4.67 -5.39
CA SER A 20 -6.91 5.04 -4.20
C SER A 20 -6.84 6.56 -3.96
N GLY A 21 -7.51 7.37 -4.77
CA GLY A 21 -7.42 8.82 -4.73
C GLY A 21 -6.03 9.37 -5.06
N TRP A 22 -5.24 8.61 -5.78
CA TRP A 22 -3.83 8.90 -6.00
C TRP A 22 -3.66 9.85 -7.19
N CYS A 23 -3.18 11.04 -6.91
CA CYS A 23 -2.89 12.06 -7.92
C CYS A 23 -1.54 12.73 -7.62
N ASN A 24 -0.99 13.35 -8.63
CA ASN A 24 0.26 14.11 -8.51
C ASN A 24 0.05 15.33 -7.58
N SER A 25 0.74 15.34 -6.46
CA SER A 25 0.59 16.36 -5.41
C SER A 25 0.98 17.78 -5.84
N TYR A 26 1.69 17.95 -6.98
CA TYR A 26 2.13 19.25 -7.47
C TYR A 26 1.12 19.93 -8.40
N ASN A 27 0.38 19.16 -9.21
CA ASN A 27 -0.52 19.68 -10.23
C ASN A 27 -1.94 19.12 -10.15
N ASN A 28 -2.20 18.22 -9.19
CA ASN A 28 -3.48 17.54 -8.97
C ASN A 28 -4.01 16.78 -10.20
N GLN A 29 -3.10 16.34 -11.08
CA GLN A 29 -3.44 15.52 -12.24
C GLN A 29 -3.27 14.03 -11.93
N GLU A 30 -3.97 13.19 -12.66
CA GLU A 30 -3.75 11.75 -12.61
C GLU A 30 -2.33 11.40 -13.07
N PHE A 31 -1.74 10.38 -12.47
CA PHE A 31 -0.47 9.84 -12.93
C PHE A 31 -0.63 9.16 -14.29
N SER A 32 0.35 9.36 -15.15
CA SER A 32 0.45 8.63 -16.41
C SER A 32 0.70 7.13 -16.18
N ASN A 33 0.37 6.31 -17.18
CA ASN A 33 0.66 4.87 -17.11
C ASN A 33 2.15 4.56 -16.95
N GLU A 34 3.02 5.41 -17.47
CA GLU A 34 4.47 5.30 -17.34
C GLU A 34 4.91 5.54 -15.90
N GLU A 35 4.43 6.61 -15.24
CA GLU A 35 4.70 6.91 -13.84
C GLU A 35 4.20 5.79 -12.91
N LEU A 36 3.00 5.27 -13.17
CA LEU A 36 2.45 4.13 -12.40
C LEU A 36 3.30 2.86 -12.54
N LYS A 37 3.78 2.57 -13.75
CA LYS A 37 4.69 1.43 -13.99
C LYS A 37 6.02 1.61 -13.27
N GLU A 38 6.58 2.82 -13.30
CA GLU A 38 7.85 3.14 -12.62
C GLU A 38 7.71 3.01 -11.11
N TYR A 39 6.62 3.51 -10.52
CA TYR A 39 6.31 3.37 -9.10
C TYR A 39 6.29 1.90 -8.66
N VAL A 40 5.56 1.06 -9.39
CA VAL A 40 5.45 -0.37 -9.07
C VAL A 40 6.79 -1.08 -9.28
N ALA A 41 7.50 -0.76 -10.38
CA ALA A 41 8.82 -1.33 -10.68
C ALA A 41 9.85 -0.99 -9.61
N ASN A 42 9.84 0.25 -9.07
CA ASN A 42 10.71 0.68 -8.00
C ASN A 42 10.46 -0.09 -6.69
N SER A 43 9.20 -0.30 -6.32
CA SER A 43 8.82 -1.10 -5.16
C SER A 43 9.27 -2.55 -5.31
N ARG A 44 9.07 -3.15 -6.49
CA ARG A 44 9.53 -4.49 -6.82
C ARG A 44 11.04 -4.61 -6.74
N HIS A 45 11.79 -3.67 -7.35
CA HIS A 45 13.26 -3.68 -7.37
C HIS A 45 13.85 -3.64 -5.96
N LYS A 46 13.29 -2.82 -5.06
CA LYS A 46 13.73 -2.76 -3.65
C LYS A 46 13.52 -4.07 -2.89
N LEU A 47 12.56 -4.87 -3.29
CA LEU A 47 12.22 -6.14 -2.66
C LEU A 47 12.83 -7.35 -3.38
N GLU A 48 13.50 -7.18 -4.52
CA GLU A 48 13.91 -8.25 -5.42
C GLU A 48 14.72 -9.36 -4.73
N SER A 49 15.63 -9.00 -3.80
CA SER A 49 16.44 -9.98 -3.06
C SER A 49 15.66 -10.76 -1.99
N TYR A 50 14.45 -10.33 -1.66
CA TYR A 50 13.56 -10.97 -0.67
C TYR A 50 12.39 -11.71 -1.32
N LEU A 51 12.12 -11.44 -2.61
CA LEU A 51 11.02 -12.05 -3.35
C LEU A 51 11.41 -13.49 -3.74
N THR A 52 10.76 -14.44 -3.11
CA THR A 52 10.89 -15.87 -3.43
C THR A 52 9.51 -16.49 -3.62
N PRO A 53 9.41 -17.64 -4.33
CA PRO A 53 8.13 -18.34 -4.49
C PRO A 53 7.47 -18.75 -3.16
N ASP A 54 8.26 -18.89 -2.10
CA ASP A 54 7.77 -19.23 -0.76
C ASP A 54 7.47 -18.00 0.13
N ALA A 55 7.78 -16.80 -0.34
CA ALA A 55 7.60 -15.58 0.45
C ALA A 55 6.12 -15.32 0.80
N ARG A 56 5.89 -14.88 2.03
CA ARG A 56 4.62 -14.38 2.53
C ARG A 56 4.71 -12.86 2.65
N ILE A 57 3.89 -12.15 1.94
CA ILE A 57 3.92 -10.68 1.85
C ILE A 57 2.69 -10.11 2.52
N LEU A 58 2.87 -9.03 3.31
CA LEU A 58 1.81 -8.16 3.79
C LEU A 58 2.00 -6.75 3.23
N GLU A 59 1.00 -6.24 2.52
CA GLU A 59 0.92 -4.83 2.13
C GLU A 59 -0.07 -4.10 3.04
N VAL A 60 0.42 -3.09 3.76
CA VAL A 60 -0.39 -2.24 4.65
C VAL A 60 -0.79 -0.98 3.89
N GLY A 61 -2.10 -0.76 3.76
CA GLY A 61 -2.66 0.26 2.87
C GLY A 61 -2.57 -0.17 1.40
N ILE A 62 -3.13 -1.36 1.08
CA ILE A 62 -3.02 -1.97 -0.25
C ILE A 62 -3.69 -1.14 -1.35
N GLY A 63 -4.66 -0.29 -1.01
CA GLY A 63 -5.37 0.55 -1.96
C GLY A 63 -5.91 -0.23 -3.16
N SER A 64 -5.69 0.29 -4.35
CA SER A 64 -6.12 -0.34 -5.61
C SER A 64 -5.33 -1.61 -5.99
N GLY A 65 -4.32 -2.00 -5.20
CA GLY A 65 -3.55 -3.22 -5.39
C GLY A 65 -2.56 -3.19 -6.55
N MET A 66 -2.09 -2.02 -6.97
CA MET A 66 -1.15 -1.90 -8.09
C MET A 66 0.13 -2.70 -7.86
N ILE A 67 0.70 -2.63 -6.65
CA ILE A 67 1.89 -3.41 -6.29
C ILE A 67 1.51 -4.88 -6.14
N ALA A 68 0.39 -5.20 -5.49
CA ALA A 68 -0.10 -6.56 -5.31
C ALA A 68 -0.26 -7.32 -6.63
N MET A 69 -0.80 -6.65 -7.67
CA MET A 69 -0.98 -7.24 -9.01
C MET A 69 0.34 -7.71 -9.66
N GLN A 70 1.46 -7.10 -9.29
CA GLN A 70 2.79 -7.45 -9.81
C GLN A 70 3.53 -8.45 -8.91
N LEU A 71 3.36 -8.37 -7.60
CA LEU A 71 4.12 -9.19 -6.67
C LEU A 71 3.42 -10.50 -6.27
N ALA A 72 2.09 -10.52 -6.20
CA ALA A 72 1.37 -11.72 -5.82
C ALA A 72 1.68 -12.95 -6.70
N PRO A 73 1.85 -12.83 -8.03
CA PRO A 73 2.25 -13.97 -8.86
C PRO A 73 3.63 -14.54 -8.54
N CYS A 74 4.47 -13.81 -7.79
CA CYS A 74 5.86 -14.17 -7.51
C CYS A 74 6.06 -14.71 -6.08
N CYS A 75 5.00 -14.88 -5.29
CA CYS A 75 5.09 -15.27 -3.88
C CYS A 75 4.07 -16.35 -3.51
N LYS A 76 4.23 -16.94 -2.33
CA LYS A 76 3.33 -17.98 -1.81
C LYS A 76 1.97 -17.41 -1.42
N THR A 77 1.97 -16.34 -0.64
CA THR A 77 0.76 -15.63 -0.20
C THR A 77 1.00 -14.13 -0.23
N TYR A 78 0.00 -13.40 -0.70
CA TYR A 78 -0.01 -11.95 -0.65
C TYR A 78 -1.22 -11.51 0.18
N SER A 79 -0.96 -10.92 1.33
CA SER A 79 -1.97 -10.37 2.21
C SER A 79 -1.97 -8.85 2.08
N GLY A 80 -3.14 -8.24 2.01
CA GLY A 80 -3.27 -6.80 1.97
C GLY A 80 -4.30 -6.30 2.97
N CYS A 81 -4.04 -5.20 3.64
CA CYS A 81 -5.05 -4.54 4.46
C CYS A 81 -5.27 -3.09 4.03
N ASP A 82 -6.50 -2.65 4.18
CA ASP A 82 -6.91 -1.27 3.95
C ASP A 82 -8.08 -0.92 4.88
N ILE A 83 -8.22 0.37 5.21
CA ILE A 83 -9.35 0.83 6.02
C ILE A 83 -10.64 0.96 5.20
N SER A 84 -10.54 1.12 3.88
CA SER A 84 -11.71 1.23 2.99
C SER A 84 -12.17 -0.14 2.53
N LYS A 85 -13.33 -0.54 3.00
CA LYS A 85 -13.97 -1.79 2.53
C LYS A 85 -14.34 -1.71 1.05
N ILE A 86 -14.72 -0.56 0.53
CA ILE A 86 -15.08 -0.37 -0.88
C ILE A 86 -13.87 -0.64 -1.77
N VAL A 87 -12.69 -0.13 -1.39
CA VAL A 87 -11.44 -0.41 -2.08
C VAL A 87 -11.15 -1.90 -2.12
N LEU A 88 -11.26 -2.58 -0.96
CA LEU A 88 -11.01 -4.01 -0.86
C LEU A 88 -11.99 -4.84 -1.68
N ASP A 89 -13.28 -4.50 -1.69
CA ASP A 89 -14.30 -5.20 -2.47
C ASP A 89 -14.04 -5.07 -3.99
N LYS A 90 -13.63 -3.88 -4.46
CA LYS A 90 -13.21 -3.66 -5.86
C LYS A 90 -11.96 -4.48 -6.20
N LEU A 91 -10.95 -4.47 -5.33
CA LEU A 91 -9.72 -5.23 -5.53
C LEU A 91 -9.99 -6.74 -5.55
N ASP A 92 -10.85 -7.25 -4.67
CA ASP A 92 -11.25 -8.66 -4.65
C ASP A 92 -11.91 -9.08 -5.98
N GLY A 93 -12.78 -8.23 -6.53
CA GLY A 93 -13.37 -8.44 -7.86
C GLY A 93 -12.30 -8.58 -8.95
N MET A 94 -11.37 -7.63 -9.02
CA MET A 94 -10.26 -7.67 -10.00
C MET A 94 -9.33 -8.88 -9.80
N ALA A 95 -9.07 -9.25 -8.56
CA ALA A 95 -8.24 -10.42 -8.24
C ALA A 95 -8.89 -11.72 -8.70
N LYS A 96 -10.20 -11.87 -8.52
CA LYS A 96 -10.97 -13.03 -9.00
C LYS A 96 -10.95 -13.13 -10.52
N GLU A 97 -11.15 -12.04 -11.24
CA GLU A 97 -11.07 -12.00 -12.71
C GLU A 97 -9.68 -12.44 -13.21
N ARG A 98 -8.62 -12.05 -12.51
CA ARG A 98 -7.23 -12.40 -12.81
C ARG A 98 -6.79 -13.75 -12.24
N LYS A 99 -7.68 -14.47 -11.55
CA LYS A 99 -7.43 -15.78 -10.90
C LYS A 99 -6.27 -15.75 -9.90
N MET A 100 -6.18 -14.68 -9.13
CA MET A 100 -5.17 -14.49 -8.09
C MET A 100 -5.60 -15.21 -6.80
N ASN A 101 -5.41 -16.52 -6.75
CA ASN A 101 -5.91 -17.37 -5.65
C ASN A 101 -5.09 -17.24 -4.35
N ASN A 102 -3.95 -16.58 -4.37
CA ASN A 102 -3.07 -16.37 -3.23
C ASN A 102 -3.19 -14.98 -2.59
N LEU A 103 -4.10 -14.13 -3.08
CA LEU A 103 -4.40 -12.82 -2.49
C LEU A 103 -5.42 -12.95 -1.35
N ARG A 104 -5.14 -12.32 -0.21
CA ARG A 104 -6.02 -12.25 0.96
C ARG A 104 -6.19 -10.80 1.38
N LEU A 105 -7.42 -10.36 1.63
CA LEU A 105 -7.74 -8.96 1.92
C LEU A 105 -8.38 -8.81 3.29
N TYR A 106 -7.95 -7.80 4.05
CA TYR A 106 -8.36 -7.57 5.43
C TYR A 106 -8.78 -6.11 5.65
N PRO A 107 -9.96 -5.83 6.22
CA PRO A 107 -10.44 -4.48 6.48
C PRO A 107 -9.88 -3.91 7.79
N TYR A 108 -8.55 -3.84 7.88
CA TYR A 108 -7.84 -3.37 9.08
C TYR A 108 -7.06 -2.09 8.82
N ALA A 109 -7.00 -1.23 9.85
CA ALA A 109 -6.07 -0.11 9.88
C ALA A 109 -4.63 -0.62 10.11
N ALA A 110 -3.65 0.24 9.81
CA ALA A 110 -2.25 -0.13 9.92
C ALA A 110 -1.82 -0.59 11.32
N ASP A 111 -2.42 -0.05 12.38
CA ASP A 111 -2.17 -0.45 13.76
C ASP A 111 -2.98 -1.66 14.23
N GLU A 112 -3.89 -2.16 13.39
CA GLU A 112 -4.75 -3.33 13.66
C GLU A 112 -4.26 -4.61 12.97
N ILE A 113 -3.12 -4.58 12.26
CA ILE A 113 -2.57 -5.74 11.54
C ILE A 113 -2.29 -6.95 12.45
N TYR A 114 -2.18 -6.75 13.76
CA TYR A 114 -2.04 -7.84 14.74
C TYR A 114 -3.24 -8.81 14.76
N HIS A 115 -4.39 -8.42 14.19
CA HIS A 115 -5.52 -9.33 13.99
C HIS A 115 -5.28 -10.35 12.86
N ILE A 116 -4.31 -10.09 11.98
CA ILE A 116 -3.89 -11.06 10.97
C ILE A 116 -2.96 -12.06 11.67
N GLN A 117 -3.48 -13.25 11.99
CA GLN A 117 -2.75 -14.27 12.74
C GLN A 117 -1.79 -15.05 11.83
N GLU A 118 -0.93 -14.33 11.12
CA GLU A 118 0.08 -14.87 10.22
C GLU A 118 1.41 -14.15 10.46
N LYS A 119 2.51 -14.78 10.03
CA LYS A 119 3.84 -14.16 10.00
C LYS A 119 4.24 -13.94 8.56
N PHE A 120 5.00 -12.87 8.33
CA PHE A 120 5.38 -12.43 6.99
C PHE A 120 6.89 -12.35 6.84
N ASP A 121 7.36 -12.64 5.64
CA ASP A 121 8.76 -12.50 5.27
C ASP A 121 9.03 -11.08 4.74
N ILE A 122 7.98 -10.43 4.20
CA ILE A 122 8.01 -9.05 3.70
C ILE A 122 6.77 -8.31 4.22
N ILE A 123 6.97 -7.13 4.79
CA ILE A 123 5.90 -6.16 5.05
C ILE A 123 6.19 -4.90 4.26
N LEU A 124 5.21 -4.44 3.48
CA LEU A 124 5.32 -3.28 2.60
C LEU A 124 4.31 -2.21 3.01
N MET A 125 4.75 -0.96 3.09
CA MET A 125 3.92 0.24 3.15
C MET A 125 4.42 1.24 2.11
N SER A 126 3.56 1.64 1.18
CA SER A 126 3.90 2.60 0.14
C SER A 126 2.79 3.63 -0.01
N SER A 127 3.11 4.92 0.04
CA SER A 127 2.15 6.03 -0.01
C SER A 127 1.07 5.97 1.10
N VAL A 128 1.45 5.62 2.33
CA VAL A 128 0.52 5.41 3.45
C VAL A 128 0.89 6.25 4.68
N THR A 129 2.18 6.40 4.95
CA THR A 129 2.67 7.01 6.20
C THR A 129 2.31 8.49 6.34
N GLU A 130 2.10 9.19 5.23
CA GLU A 130 1.68 10.59 5.17
C GLU A 130 0.27 10.84 5.74
N TYR A 131 -0.56 9.80 5.79
CA TYR A 131 -1.91 9.85 6.35
C TYR A 131 -1.96 9.49 7.83
N PHE A 132 -0.84 9.14 8.44
CA PHE A 132 -0.80 8.81 9.85
C PHE A 132 -0.95 10.05 10.73
N SER A 133 -1.66 9.90 11.84
CA SER A 133 -1.97 11.01 12.76
C SER A 133 -0.76 11.59 13.49
N GLY A 134 0.42 10.99 13.35
CA GLY A 134 1.68 11.46 13.91
C GLY A 134 2.62 10.34 14.37
N TYR A 135 3.75 10.74 14.97
CA TYR A 135 4.84 9.83 15.33
C TYR A 135 4.44 8.69 16.29
N ASN A 136 3.52 8.93 17.21
CA ASN A 136 3.08 7.88 18.14
C ASN A 136 2.31 6.77 17.42
N TYR A 137 1.50 7.14 16.41
CA TYR A 137 0.81 6.18 15.58
C TYR A 137 1.80 5.41 14.69
N LEU A 138 2.71 6.11 14.03
CA LEU A 138 3.77 5.49 13.23
C LEU A 138 4.60 4.50 14.05
N ARG A 139 5.00 4.88 15.28
CA ARG A 139 5.71 3.96 16.20
C ARG A 139 4.91 2.69 16.46
N LYS A 140 3.62 2.84 16.81
CA LYS A 140 2.73 1.71 17.05
C LYS A 140 2.65 0.77 15.84
N VAL A 141 2.53 1.34 14.63
CA VAL A 141 2.50 0.56 13.40
C VAL A 141 3.81 -0.18 13.19
N ILE A 142 4.96 0.47 13.38
CA ILE A 142 6.29 -0.17 13.28
C ILE A 142 6.41 -1.34 14.27
N GLU A 143 5.99 -1.14 15.52
CA GLU A 143 5.99 -2.19 16.53
C GLU A 143 5.14 -3.39 16.09
N ARG A 144 3.94 -3.15 15.52
CA ARG A 144 3.09 -4.21 14.96
C ARG A 144 3.73 -4.93 13.77
N CYS A 145 4.41 -4.19 12.89
CA CYS A 145 5.15 -4.81 11.78
C CYS A 145 6.28 -5.71 12.29
N ILE A 146 7.05 -5.25 13.28
CA ILE A 146 8.12 -6.04 13.89
C ILE A 146 7.56 -7.32 14.54
N GLU A 147 6.41 -7.23 15.22
CA GLU A 147 5.72 -8.38 15.80
C GLU A 147 5.26 -9.40 14.73
N GLN A 148 4.94 -8.93 13.52
CA GLN A 148 4.43 -9.78 12.43
C GLN A 148 5.53 -10.35 11.52
N ILE A 149 6.74 -9.81 11.54
CA ILE A 149 7.86 -10.32 10.76
C ILE A 149 8.30 -11.69 11.29
N ASP A 150 8.63 -12.59 10.37
CA ASP A 150 9.21 -13.90 10.68
C ASP A 150 10.73 -13.88 10.47
N GLY A 151 11.46 -14.15 11.52
CA GLY A 151 12.91 -14.34 11.49
C GLY A 151 13.68 -13.16 10.86
N LYS A 152 14.22 -13.37 9.66
CA LYS A 152 15.03 -12.38 8.91
C LYS A 152 14.25 -11.60 7.86
N GLY A 153 12.94 -11.45 8.04
CA GLY A 153 12.11 -10.71 7.12
C GLY A 153 12.45 -9.22 7.02
N VAL A 154 11.86 -8.53 6.05
CA VAL A 154 12.11 -7.12 5.76
C VAL A 154 10.83 -6.29 5.86
N ILE A 155 10.97 -5.05 6.34
CA ILE A 155 9.91 -4.05 6.32
C ILE A 155 10.35 -2.94 5.37
N LEU A 156 9.56 -2.69 4.31
CA LEU A 156 9.80 -1.62 3.35
C LEU A 156 8.80 -0.49 3.57
N PHE A 157 9.31 0.70 3.85
CA PHE A 157 8.57 1.95 3.74
C PHE A 157 8.98 2.63 2.44
N ALA A 158 8.05 2.84 1.55
CA ALA A 158 8.29 3.47 0.25
C ALA A 158 7.37 4.67 0.04
N ASP A 159 7.76 5.54 -0.87
CA ASP A 159 7.04 6.76 -1.21
C ASP A 159 6.75 7.62 0.03
N ILE A 160 7.82 8.00 0.71
CA ILE A 160 7.80 8.85 1.91
C ILE A 160 8.19 10.26 1.50
N PHE A 161 7.46 11.27 1.98
CA PHE A 161 7.83 12.66 1.75
C PHE A 161 9.24 12.99 2.26
N ASP A 162 10.06 13.57 1.37
CA ASP A 162 11.39 14.06 1.70
C ASP A 162 11.29 15.37 2.49
N LEU A 163 11.74 15.32 3.75
CA LEU A 163 11.72 16.49 4.64
C LEU A 163 12.55 17.66 4.08
N ASP A 164 13.65 17.38 3.39
CA ASP A 164 14.52 18.43 2.79
C ASP A 164 13.83 19.13 1.62
N LYS A 165 12.81 18.53 1.02
CA LYS A 165 12.00 19.09 -0.07
C LYS A 165 10.71 19.78 0.40
N LYS A 166 10.43 19.79 1.70
CA LYS A 166 9.20 20.33 2.28
C LYS A 166 8.89 21.76 1.84
N ASP A 167 9.88 22.65 1.86
CA ASP A 167 9.67 24.05 1.51
C ASP A 167 9.44 24.24 0.00
N SER A 168 10.16 23.50 -0.85
CA SER A 168 9.93 23.47 -2.30
C SER A 168 8.53 22.96 -2.64
N TYR A 169 8.08 21.90 -1.97
CA TYR A 169 6.74 21.36 -2.12
C TYR A 169 5.67 22.38 -1.72
N ARG A 170 5.81 23.01 -0.55
CA ARG A 170 4.86 24.04 -0.10
C ARG A 170 4.77 25.21 -1.08
N GLN A 171 5.89 25.69 -1.62
CA GLN A 171 5.90 26.75 -2.60
C GLN A 171 5.16 26.38 -3.89
N SER A 172 5.26 25.13 -4.35
CA SER A 172 4.57 24.66 -5.57
C SER A 172 3.05 24.52 -5.39
N VAL A 173 2.59 24.16 -4.20
CA VAL A 173 1.16 23.97 -3.90
C VAL A 173 0.43 25.31 -3.65
N TYR A 174 1.14 26.36 -3.18
CA TYR A 174 0.55 27.67 -2.88
C TYR A 174 0.71 28.70 -4.01
N GLN A 175 1.20 28.31 -5.18
CA GLN A 175 1.20 29.13 -6.41
C GLN A 175 -0.02 28.85 -7.27
#